data_c2bddce24555b60104edd62fd27f3ee1
#
_entry.id   c2bddce24555b60104edd62fd27f3ee1
#
_cell.length_a   1.000
_cell.length_b   1.000
_cell.length_c   1.000
_cell.angle_alpha   90.00
_cell.angle_beta   90.00
_cell.angle_gamma   90.00
#
_symmetry.space_group_name_H-M   'P 1'
#
loop_
_entity.id
_entity.type
_entity.pdbx_description
1 polymer ?
#
loop_
_entity_poly.entity_id
_entity_poly.type
_entity_poly.pdbx_seq_one_letter_code
_entity_poly.pdbx_strand_id
1 'polypeptide(L)'
;MAPDVLRAAIPACLMLVGVAQANERSAELVDSFVAFCTPGPPDFAALEAKATAMNLPVRKDVSLGAAGHTKSWQVTLKSGIHELIAGKVKGPAGEVTGCSIGAENADGEDVKQDLIKAMNLGAPDRVANTADGAQRVTSWKYADDVTLILADGTPMKIPGMMLTLMRQGKPSP
;
A
#
# COMPACT_ATOMS: atom_id res chain seq x y z
N MET A 1 38.76 -48.69 -23.44
CA MET A 1 38.48 -48.07 -22.14
C MET A 1 38.13 -46.63 -22.41
N ALA A 2 36.84 -46.33 -22.45
CA ALA A 2 36.32 -44.98 -22.61
C ALA A 2 35.76 -44.53 -21.27
N PRO A 3 36.02 -43.28 -20.79
CA PRO A 3 35.42 -42.78 -19.56
C PRO A 3 34.02 -42.23 -19.81
N ASP A 4 33.07 -42.72 -19.03
CA ASP A 4 31.70 -42.21 -18.93
C ASP A 4 31.67 -40.75 -18.43
N VAL A 5 31.15 -39.89 -19.26
CA VAL A 5 30.83 -38.48 -18.89
C VAL A 5 29.45 -38.47 -18.29
N LEU A 6 29.35 -38.53 -16.96
CA LEU A 6 28.12 -38.34 -16.20
C LEU A 6 27.73 -36.87 -16.27
N ARG A 7 26.82 -36.53 -17.19
CA ARG A 7 26.18 -35.19 -17.26
C ARG A 7 25.17 -35.07 -16.11
N ALA A 8 25.54 -34.34 -15.08
CA ALA A 8 24.63 -33.91 -14.04
C ALA A 8 23.60 -32.96 -14.62
N ALA A 9 22.37 -33.41 -14.80
CA ALA A 9 21.22 -32.55 -15.09
C ALA A 9 20.84 -31.80 -13.82
N ILE A 10 21.16 -30.52 -13.75
CA ILE A 10 20.71 -29.62 -12.68
C ILE A 10 19.21 -29.33 -12.95
N PRO A 11 18.31 -29.63 -12.02
CA PRO A 11 16.88 -29.41 -12.25
C PRO A 11 16.58 -27.89 -12.25
N ALA A 12 16.10 -27.40 -13.38
CA ALA A 12 15.64 -26.02 -13.58
C ALA A 12 14.34 -25.67 -12.81
N CYS A 13 13.92 -26.48 -11.85
CA CYS A 13 12.65 -26.30 -11.11
C CYS A 13 12.71 -25.32 -9.93
N LEU A 14 13.88 -24.83 -9.51
CA LEU A 14 13.98 -23.99 -8.30
C LEU A 14 13.67 -22.50 -8.52
N MET A 15 13.61 -22.02 -9.76
CA MET A 15 13.36 -20.60 -10.03
C MET A 15 11.86 -20.21 -10.13
N LEU A 16 10.97 -21.16 -10.35
CA LEU A 16 9.53 -20.88 -10.51
C LEU A 16 8.79 -20.66 -9.19
N VAL A 17 9.31 -21.16 -8.08
CA VAL A 17 8.63 -21.05 -6.77
C VAL A 17 8.75 -19.64 -6.19
N GLY A 18 9.84 -18.94 -6.47
CA GLY A 18 10.06 -17.58 -5.94
C GLY A 18 9.14 -16.50 -6.54
N VAL A 19 8.84 -16.60 -7.83
CA VAL A 19 7.99 -15.64 -8.55
C VAL A 19 6.51 -15.79 -8.15
N ALA A 20 6.03 -17.01 -7.94
CA ALA A 20 4.66 -17.27 -7.51
C ALA A 20 4.40 -16.70 -6.10
N GLN A 21 5.36 -16.82 -5.18
CA GLN A 21 5.22 -16.31 -3.81
C GLN A 21 5.26 -14.77 -3.73
N ALA A 22 6.03 -14.11 -4.59
CA ALA A 22 6.08 -12.65 -4.65
C ALA A 22 4.73 -12.10 -5.13
N ASN A 23 4.16 -12.70 -6.17
CA ASN A 23 2.88 -12.28 -6.76
C ASN A 23 1.69 -12.52 -5.81
N GLU A 24 1.70 -13.61 -5.02
CA GLU A 24 0.67 -13.83 -3.99
C GLU A 24 0.72 -12.79 -2.87
N ARG A 25 1.90 -12.29 -2.51
CA ARG A 25 2.08 -11.27 -1.45
C ARG A 25 1.58 -9.90 -1.87
N SER A 26 1.86 -9.48 -3.09
CA SER A 26 1.39 -8.20 -3.61
C SER A 26 -0.12 -8.19 -3.77
N ALA A 27 -0.72 -9.27 -4.29
CA ALA A 27 -2.15 -9.41 -4.43
C ALA A 27 -2.87 -9.36 -3.07
N GLU A 28 -2.39 -10.09 -2.05
CA GLU A 28 -2.98 -10.08 -0.70
C GLU A 28 -2.93 -8.67 -0.06
N LEU A 29 -1.84 -7.94 -0.26
CA LEU A 29 -1.70 -6.57 0.23
C LEU A 29 -2.70 -5.63 -0.45
N VAL A 30 -2.83 -5.73 -1.77
CA VAL A 30 -3.78 -4.95 -2.56
C VAL A 30 -5.22 -5.29 -2.17
N ASP A 31 -5.57 -6.57 -2.02
CA ASP A 31 -6.89 -7.00 -1.58
C ASP A 31 -7.24 -6.43 -0.20
N SER A 32 -6.27 -6.42 0.71
CA SER A 32 -6.43 -5.85 2.04
C SER A 32 -6.63 -4.33 1.97
N PHE A 33 -5.83 -3.63 1.16
CA PHE A 33 -6.01 -2.20 0.91
C PHE A 33 -7.41 -1.90 0.35
N VAL A 34 -7.83 -2.63 -0.67
CA VAL A 34 -9.16 -2.48 -1.26
C VAL A 34 -10.24 -2.73 -0.19
N ALA A 35 -10.12 -3.82 0.56
CA ALA A 35 -11.10 -4.15 1.59
C ALA A 35 -11.23 -3.08 2.68
N PHE A 36 -10.13 -2.48 3.12
CA PHE A 36 -10.14 -1.47 4.19
C PHE A 36 -10.44 -0.06 3.70
N CYS A 37 -9.85 0.35 2.57
CA CYS A 37 -9.77 1.76 2.20
C CYS A 37 -10.74 2.18 1.11
N THR A 38 -11.33 1.26 0.31
CA THR A 38 -12.10 1.62 -0.88
C THR A 38 -13.64 1.44 -0.79
N PRO A 39 -14.27 0.93 0.26
CA PRO A 39 -15.73 0.81 0.33
C PRO A 39 -16.49 2.14 0.28
N GLY A 40 -15.78 3.23 0.04
CA GLY A 40 -16.25 4.60 -0.08
C GLY A 40 -15.08 5.55 -0.02
N PRO A 41 -15.32 6.88 -0.06
CA PRO A 41 -14.26 7.85 0.22
C PRO A 41 -13.74 7.62 1.65
N PRO A 42 -12.43 7.81 1.90
CA PRO A 42 -11.85 7.56 3.21
C PRO A 42 -12.61 8.30 4.31
N ASP A 43 -13.06 7.55 5.31
CA ASP A 43 -13.74 8.05 6.50
C ASP A 43 -13.06 7.47 7.75
N PHE A 44 -12.53 8.35 8.60
CA PHE A 44 -11.76 7.96 9.77
C PHE A 44 -12.60 7.13 10.76
N ALA A 45 -13.83 7.56 11.05
CA ALA A 45 -14.68 6.87 12.04
C ALA A 45 -15.15 5.50 11.55
N ALA A 46 -15.49 5.39 10.26
CA ALA A 46 -15.87 4.11 9.66
C ALA A 46 -14.70 3.11 9.66
N LEU A 47 -13.48 3.58 9.36
CA LEU A 47 -12.29 2.74 9.39
C LEU A 47 -11.93 2.29 10.81
N GLU A 48 -12.02 3.19 11.79
CA GLU A 48 -11.81 2.87 13.20
C GLU A 48 -12.83 1.85 13.71
N ALA A 49 -14.10 2.01 13.39
CA ALA A 49 -15.15 1.06 13.74
C ALA A 49 -14.87 -0.33 13.12
N LYS A 50 -14.46 -0.38 11.86
CA LYS A 50 -14.11 -1.63 11.19
C LYS A 50 -12.90 -2.32 11.82
N ALA A 51 -11.83 -1.58 12.08
CA ALA A 51 -10.62 -2.10 12.72
C ALA A 51 -10.94 -2.65 14.13
N THR A 52 -11.81 -1.95 14.89
CA THR A 52 -12.28 -2.39 16.21
C THR A 52 -13.11 -3.66 16.11
N ALA A 53 -14.05 -3.74 15.16
CA ALA A 53 -14.89 -4.93 14.96
C ALA A 53 -14.04 -6.17 14.58
N MET A 54 -12.92 -5.97 13.92
CA MET A 54 -11.96 -7.02 13.57
C MET A 54 -10.93 -7.29 14.67
N ASN A 55 -11.03 -6.62 15.83
CA ASN A 55 -10.08 -6.72 16.94
C ASN A 55 -8.61 -6.48 16.50
N LEU A 56 -8.35 -5.55 15.58
CA LEU A 56 -7.00 -5.25 15.16
C LEU A 56 -6.21 -4.59 16.29
N PRO A 57 -4.99 -5.05 16.60
CA PRO A 57 -4.15 -4.43 17.61
C PRO A 57 -3.79 -2.98 17.22
N VAL A 58 -4.06 -2.04 18.12
CA VAL A 58 -3.66 -0.63 17.94
C VAL A 58 -2.15 -0.51 18.09
N ARG A 59 -1.50 0.12 17.13
CA ARG A 59 -0.06 0.42 17.13
C ARG A 59 0.22 1.82 17.65
N LYS A 60 -0.48 2.79 17.10
CA LYS A 60 -0.36 4.21 17.48
C LYS A 60 -1.73 4.86 17.49
N ASP A 61 -1.91 5.81 18.38
CA ASP A 61 -3.09 6.66 18.47
C ASP A 61 -2.61 8.06 18.84
N VAL A 62 -2.65 8.99 17.88
CA VAL A 62 -2.04 10.31 18.01
C VAL A 62 -3.09 11.38 17.75
N SER A 63 -3.49 12.07 18.82
CA SER A 63 -4.30 13.28 18.71
C SER A 63 -3.39 14.48 18.43
N LEU A 64 -3.70 15.21 17.37
CA LEU A 64 -3.05 16.46 16.99
C LEU A 64 -3.86 17.68 17.47
N GLY A 65 -4.74 17.48 18.44
CA GLY A 65 -5.69 18.49 18.93
C GLY A 65 -6.63 18.95 17.81
N ALA A 66 -6.78 20.28 17.66
CA ALA A 66 -7.62 20.86 16.62
C ALA A 66 -7.10 20.60 15.19
N ALA A 67 -5.84 20.21 15.03
CA ALA A 67 -5.23 19.93 13.73
C ALA A 67 -5.60 18.54 13.19
N GLY A 68 -6.07 17.62 14.03
CA GLY A 68 -6.51 16.33 13.52
C GLY A 68 -6.23 15.14 14.43
N HIS A 69 -6.36 13.96 13.86
CA HIS A 69 -6.14 12.68 14.53
C HIS A 69 -5.58 11.66 13.54
N THR A 70 -4.63 10.86 13.99
CA THR A 70 -4.13 9.70 13.23
C THR A 70 -4.10 8.47 14.13
N LYS A 71 -4.47 7.33 13.58
CA LYS A 71 -4.46 6.05 14.28
C LYS A 71 -3.96 4.96 13.37
N SER A 72 -3.20 4.03 13.92
CA SER A 72 -2.75 2.88 13.16
C SER A 72 -2.96 1.57 13.91
N TRP A 73 -3.13 0.52 13.12
CA TRP A 73 -3.37 -0.85 13.59
C TRP A 73 -2.45 -1.82 12.88
N GLN A 74 -2.18 -2.92 13.55
CA GLN A 74 -1.48 -4.03 12.96
C GLN A 74 -2.45 -4.91 12.18
N VAL A 75 -2.13 -5.20 10.93
CA VAL A 75 -2.81 -6.20 10.10
C VAL A 75 -1.84 -7.35 9.87
N THR A 76 -2.24 -8.56 10.21
CA THR A 76 -1.44 -9.77 9.95
C THR A 76 -2.00 -10.47 8.73
N LEU A 77 -1.20 -10.55 7.69
CA LEU A 77 -1.47 -11.26 6.44
C LEU A 77 -0.52 -12.46 6.33
N LYS A 78 -0.72 -13.34 5.34
CA LYS A 78 0.22 -14.44 5.05
C LYS A 78 1.61 -13.90 4.68
N SER A 79 1.65 -12.73 4.04
CA SER A 79 2.87 -12.01 3.66
C SER A 79 3.63 -11.40 4.83
N GLY A 80 3.04 -11.35 6.04
CA GLY A 80 3.66 -10.79 7.24
C GLY A 80 2.79 -9.80 8.00
N ILE A 81 3.46 -8.94 8.76
CA ILE A 81 2.83 -7.90 9.55
C ILE A 81 2.87 -6.58 8.75
N HIS A 82 1.72 -5.95 8.62
CA HIS A 82 1.53 -4.71 7.92
C HIS A 82 0.90 -3.66 8.83
N GLU A 83 1.04 -2.39 8.49
CA GLU A 83 0.45 -1.29 9.23
C GLU A 83 -0.70 -0.67 8.42
N LEU A 84 -1.91 -0.72 8.97
CA LEU A 84 -3.08 0.02 8.49
C LEU A 84 -3.13 1.36 9.22
N ILE A 85 -3.23 2.46 8.48
CA ILE A 85 -3.21 3.82 9.03
C ILE A 85 -4.47 4.54 8.58
N ALA A 86 -5.16 5.18 9.52
CA ALA A 86 -6.20 6.17 9.25
C ALA A 86 -5.74 7.53 9.74
N GLY A 87 -6.08 8.56 9.00
CA GLY A 87 -5.77 9.92 9.39
C GLY A 87 -6.84 10.92 8.93
N LYS A 88 -7.05 11.92 9.77
CA LYS A 88 -7.87 13.08 9.47
C LYS A 88 -7.11 14.30 9.96
N VAL A 89 -6.68 15.16 9.04
CA VAL A 89 -5.79 16.29 9.35
C VAL A 89 -6.31 17.55 8.66
N LYS A 90 -6.32 18.66 9.38
CA LYS A 90 -6.63 19.97 8.83
C LYS A 90 -5.36 20.63 8.30
N GLY A 91 -5.35 20.97 7.03
CA GLY A 91 -4.30 21.71 6.36
C GLY A 91 -4.79 23.06 5.83
N PRO A 92 -3.89 23.88 5.26
CA PRO A 92 -4.24 25.18 4.68
C PRO A 92 -5.27 25.07 3.55
N ALA A 93 -5.27 23.97 2.83
CA ALA A 93 -6.18 23.70 1.69
C ALA A 93 -7.48 22.98 2.10
N GLY A 94 -7.76 22.85 3.39
CA GLY A 94 -8.93 22.13 3.93
C GLY A 94 -8.55 20.89 4.72
N GLU A 95 -9.57 20.11 5.06
CA GLU A 95 -9.41 18.85 5.78
C GLU A 95 -8.99 17.73 4.80
N VAL A 96 -8.01 16.93 5.19
CA VAL A 96 -7.58 15.74 4.45
C VAL A 96 -7.89 14.52 5.30
N THR A 97 -8.58 13.56 4.72
CA THR A 97 -8.80 12.23 5.33
C THR A 97 -8.09 11.18 4.49
N GLY A 98 -7.36 10.28 5.12
CA GLY A 98 -6.60 9.24 4.45
C GLY A 98 -6.76 7.87 5.09
N CYS A 99 -6.65 6.85 4.25
CA CYS A 99 -6.50 5.45 4.62
C CYS A 99 -5.28 4.89 3.89
N SER A 100 -4.37 4.28 4.62
CA SER A 100 -3.13 3.73 4.06
C SER A 100 -2.85 2.33 4.58
N ILE A 101 -2.18 1.52 3.77
CA ILE A 101 -1.53 0.29 4.21
C ILE A 101 -0.07 0.31 3.77
N GLY A 102 0.82 0.01 4.71
CA GLY A 102 2.26 -0.05 4.49
C GLY A 102 2.81 -1.46 4.54
N ALA A 103 3.80 -1.75 3.71
CA ALA A 103 4.55 -3.00 3.69
C ALA A 103 6.04 -2.76 3.55
N GLU A 104 6.86 -3.34 4.44
CA GLU A 104 8.31 -3.13 4.45
C GLU A 104 9.05 -3.89 3.34
N ASN A 105 8.53 -5.05 2.91
CA ASN A 105 9.22 -5.97 2.02
C ASN A 105 8.39 -6.32 0.76
N ALA A 106 7.58 -5.38 0.25
CA ALA A 106 6.85 -5.57 -0.99
C ALA A 106 7.58 -4.91 -2.15
N ASP A 107 7.53 -5.53 -3.34
CA ASP A 107 7.97 -4.92 -4.58
C ASP A 107 6.90 -3.96 -5.09
N GLY A 108 7.27 -2.70 -5.27
CA GLY A 108 6.34 -1.65 -5.65
C GLY A 108 5.81 -1.80 -7.08
N GLU A 109 6.55 -2.43 -8.00
CA GLU A 109 6.06 -2.65 -9.37
C GLU A 109 5.02 -3.79 -9.41
N ASP A 110 5.24 -4.89 -8.67
CA ASP A 110 4.26 -5.98 -8.55
C ASP A 110 2.97 -5.46 -7.91
N VAL A 111 3.08 -4.71 -6.80
CA VAL A 111 1.91 -4.10 -6.13
C VAL A 111 1.18 -3.12 -7.06
N LYS A 112 1.90 -2.35 -7.86
CA LYS A 112 1.31 -1.42 -8.83
C LYS A 112 0.49 -2.17 -9.89
N GLN A 113 1.00 -3.27 -10.42
CA GLN A 113 0.30 -4.08 -11.42
C GLN A 113 -0.98 -4.71 -10.83
N ASP A 114 -0.88 -5.27 -9.64
CA ASP A 114 -2.04 -5.84 -8.95
C ASP A 114 -3.08 -4.77 -8.59
N LEU A 115 -2.64 -3.58 -8.17
CA LEU A 115 -3.51 -2.44 -7.87
C LEU A 115 -4.27 -1.95 -9.11
N ILE A 116 -3.58 -1.79 -10.24
CA ILE A 116 -4.19 -1.42 -11.52
C ILE A 116 -5.28 -2.42 -11.89
N LYS A 117 -5.00 -3.71 -11.75
CA LYS A 117 -5.94 -4.79 -12.06
C LYS A 117 -7.13 -4.81 -11.09
N ALA A 118 -6.88 -4.77 -9.78
CA ALA A 118 -7.91 -4.89 -8.74
C ALA A 118 -8.89 -3.70 -8.76
N MET A 119 -8.40 -2.51 -9.06
CA MET A 119 -9.19 -1.28 -9.04
C MET A 119 -9.57 -0.78 -10.45
N ASN A 120 -9.23 -1.54 -11.50
CA ASN A 120 -9.47 -1.18 -12.90
C ASN A 120 -8.96 0.23 -13.26
N LEU A 121 -7.72 0.53 -12.84
CA LEU A 121 -7.13 1.84 -13.05
C LEU A 121 -6.58 1.98 -14.46
N GLY A 122 -6.66 3.20 -15.01
CA GLY A 122 -5.96 3.59 -16.24
C GLY A 122 -4.47 3.91 -16.00
N ALA A 123 -3.88 4.63 -16.96
CA ALA A 123 -2.56 5.18 -16.77
C ALA A 123 -2.53 6.15 -15.56
N PRO A 124 -1.43 6.21 -14.81
CA PRO A 124 -1.32 7.15 -13.70
C PRO A 124 -1.35 8.61 -14.20
N ASP A 125 -1.98 9.48 -13.43
CA ASP A 125 -2.01 10.91 -13.73
C ASP A 125 -0.66 11.58 -13.47
N ARG A 126 0.09 11.03 -12.50
CA ARG A 126 1.41 11.58 -12.15
C ARG A 126 2.34 10.49 -11.64
N VAL A 127 3.61 10.58 -12.07
CA VAL A 127 4.73 9.83 -11.50
C VAL A 127 5.84 10.83 -11.19
N ALA A 128 6.32 10.83 -9.95
CA ALA A 128 7.38 11.74 -9.49
C ALA A 128 8.21 11.06 -8.39
N ASN A 129 9.42 11.52 -8.16
CA ASN A 129 10.18 11.16 -6.97
C ASN A 129 9.88 12.14 -5.84
N THR A 130 9.99 11.68 -4.59
CA THR A 130 9.99 12.58 -3.41
C THR A 130 11.16 13.56 -3.48
N ALA A 131 11.06 14.68 -2.77
CA ALA A 131 12.09 15.73 -2.82
C ALA A 131 13.48 15.26 -2.40
N ASP A 132 13.55 14.28 -1.50
CA ASP A 132 14.78 13.60 -1.06
C ASP A 132 15.23 12.48 -2.01
N GLY A 133 14.44 12.18 -3.04
CA GLY A 133 14.69 11.08 -3.96
C GLY A 133 14.49 9.67 -3.36
N ALA A 134 14.02 9.57 -2.12
CA ALA A 134 13.93 8.29 -1.41
C ALA A 134 12.85 7.37 -1.94
N GLN A 135 11.78 7.93 -2.52
CA GLN A 135 10.64 7.16 -3.02
C GLN A 135 10.17 7.66 -4.39
N ARG A 136 9.65 6.75 -5.19
CA ARG A 136 8.83 7.06 -6.35
C ARG A 136 7.37 7.12 -5.91
N VAL A 137 6.70 8.21 -6.26
CA VAL A 137 5.28 8.41 -6.00
C VAL A 137 4.51 8.31 -7.31
N THR A 138 3.59 7.38 -7.38
CA THR A 138 2.65 7.20 -8.49
C THR A 138 1.26 7.52 -8.00
N SER A 139 0.49 8.33 -8.72
CA SER A 139 -0.86 8.70 -8.29
C SER A 139 -1.88 8.63 -9.41
N TRP A 140 -3.13 8.35 -9.02
CA TRP A 140 -4.31 8.29 -9.88
C TRP A 140 -5.42 9.14 -9.26
N LYS A 141 -6.14 9.88 -10.06
CA LYS A 141 -7.41 10.50 -9.69
C LYS A 141 -8.47 9.40 -9.63
N TYR A 142 -8.86 9.00 -8.41
CA TYR A 142 -9.83 7.92 -8.20
C TYR A 142 -11.28 8.42 -8.25
N ALA A 143 -11.52 9.63 -7.70
CA ALA A 143 -12.77 10.37 -7.80
C ALA A 143 -12.44 11.88 -7.78
N ASP A 144 -13.46 12.74 -7.84
CA ASP A 144 -13.24 14.20 -7.95
C ASP A 144 -12.39 14.79 -6.81
N ASP A 145 -12.60 14.29 -5.59
CA ASP A 145 -11.91 14.72 -4.38
C ASP A 145 -11.02 13.62 -3.77
N VAL A 146 -10.85 12.49 -4.49
CA VAL A 146 -10.11 11.31 -4.00
C VAL A 146 -8.94 10.98 -4.90
N THR A 147 -7.76 10.93 -4.32
CA THR A 147 -6.50 10.51 -4.97
C THR A 147 -6.00 9.21 -4.38
N LEU A 148 -5.66 8.27 -5.26
CA LEU A 148 -4.94 7.05 -4.91
C LEU A 148 -3.45 7.29 -5.13
N ILE A 149 -2.64 6.89 -4.17
CA ILE A 149 -1.20 7.10 -4.17
C ILE A 149 -0.49 5.78 -3.84
N LEU A 150 0.52 5.45 -4.63
CA LEU A 150 1.51 4.44 -4.33
C LEU A 150 2.86 5.14 -4.14
N ALA A 151 3.39 5.09 -2.92
CA ALA A 151 4.76 5.51 -2.62
C ALA A 151 5.63 4.25 -2.52
N ASP A 152 6.71 4.20 -3.30
CA ASP A 152 7.55 3.02 -3.49
C ASP A 152 9.03 3.38 -3.40
N GLY A 153 9.73 2.77 -2.44
CA GLY A 153 11.17 2.93 -2.23
C GLY A 153 12.04 1.97 -3.05
N THR A 154 11.46 0.94 -3.66
CA THR A 154 12.20 -0.11 -4.40
C THR A 154 13.14 0.44 -5.47
N PRO A 155 12.78 1.42 -6.31
CA PRO A 155 13.69 1.96 -7.31
C PRO A 155 14.96 2.58 -6.74
N MET A 156 14.90 3.05 -5.50
CA MET A 156 16.03 3.66 -4.77
C MET A 156 16.71 2.67 -3.82
N LYS A 157 16.36 1.37 -3.90
CA LYS A 157 16.86 0.31 -3.01
C LYS A 157 16.54 0.55 -1.52
N ILE A 158 15.51 1.31 -1.25
CA ILE A 158 14.94 1.49 0.10
C ILE A 158 13.75 0.54 0.21
N PRO A 159 13.77 -0.42 1.14
CA PRO A 159 12.67 -1.36 1.28
C PRO A 159 11.40 -0.63 1.75
N GLY A 160 10.28 -1.10 1.25
CA GLY A 160 8.96 -0.65 1.70
C GLY A 160 8.19 0.18 0.69
N MET A 161 6.89 0.07 0.83
CA MET A 161 5.93 0.79 0.03
C MET A 161 4.71 1.15 0.87
N MET A 162 3.93 2.13 0.41
CA MET A 162 2.68 2.54 1.02
C MET A 162 1.62 2.80 -0.04
N LEU A 163 0.48 2.14 0.12
CA LEU A 163 -0.74 2.45 -0.61
C LEU A 163 -1.58 3.42 0.23
N THR A 164 -2.05 4.50 -0.38
CA THR A 164 -2.86 5.52 0.30
C THR A 164 -4.04 5.92 -0.58
N LEU A 165 -5.24 5.86 -0.04
CA LEU A 165 -6.39 6.55 -0.58
C LEU A 165 -6.60 7.82 0.26
N MET A 166 -6.60 8.96 -0.40
CA MET A 166 -6.69 10.27 0.26
C MET A 166 -7.85 11.09 -0.32
N ARG A 167 -8.70 11.60 0.54
CA ARG A 167 -9.75 12.56 0.18
C ARG A 167 -9.37 13.94 0.67
N GLN A 168 -9.45 14.92 -0.20
CA GLN A 168 -9.31 16.33 0.14
C GLN A 168 -10.69 16.96 0.33
N GLY A 169 -10.97 17.39 1.54
CA GLY A 169 -12.18 18.15 1.85
C GLY A 169 -12.16 19.52 1.18
N LYS A 170 -13.35 20.12 1.04
CA LYS A 170 -13.44 21.47 0.54
C LYS A 170 -12.75 22.45 1.50
N PRO A 171 -12.09 23.51 1.00
CA PRO A 171 -11.58 24.57 1.85
C PRO A 171 -12.70 25.11 2.73
N SER A 172 -12.42 25.31 4.01
CA SER A 172 -13.35 26.02 4.89
C SER A 172 -13.50 27.46 4.38
N PRO A 173 -14.73 27.99 4.36
CA PRO A 173 -14.99 29.38 3.93
C PRO A 173 -14.33 30.42 4.85
#